data_8252473ed9a04bbb3a3382add8f833bf
#
_entry.id   8252473ed9a04bbb3a3382add8f833bf
#
_cell.length_a   1.000
_cell.length_b   1.000
_cell.length_c   1.000
_cell.angle_alpha   90.00
_cell.angle_beta   90.00
_cell.angle_gamma   90.00
#
_symmetry.space_group_name_H-M   'P 1'
#
loop_
_entity.id
_entity.type
_entity.pdbx_description
1 polymer ?
#
loop_
_entity_poly.entity_id
_entity_poly.type
_entity_poly.pdbx_seq_one_letter_code
_entity_poly.pdbx_strand_id
1 'polypeptide(L)'
;MPKVNPTLGGKLSPDIDEAAQAIARRQRWKIVPEGAWAANLLGLSTQVPAKIIYLTDGPNNEVLIGRRSIHFKHARPKAMAGLEGKFALVVQALRYLGKEGVSTREIQTLRTALSPAEKRRLVKDARFGVDWIYEVAKRIAEKTA
;
A
#
# COMPACT_ATOMS: atom_id res chain seq x y z
N MET A 1 10.15 23.14 11.54
CA MET A 1 9.91 22.83 10.89
C MET A 1 9.51 22.58 10.16
N PRO A 2 9.27 22.68 10.15
CA PRO A 2 8.89 22.29 9.37
C PRO A 2 8.80 22.08 8.55
N LYS A 3 8.71 21.95 8.34
CA LYS A 3 8.67 21.59 7.46
C LYS A 3 8.08 21.61 6.64
N VAL A 4 7.72 21.78 6.45
CA VAL A 4 7.13 21.74 5.68
C VAL A 4 6.77 21.74 4.85
N ASN A 5 6.55 21.82 4.46
CA ASN A 5 6.26 21.81 3.53
C ASN A 5 5.31 21.73 2.88
N PRO A 6 5.05 22.17 2.58
CA PRO A 6 3.76 22.46 2.24
C PRO A 6 3.36 22.01 0.99
N THR A 7 3.82 22.29 0.17
CA THR A 7 3.68 21.73 -1.04
C THR A 7 3.43 20.38 -1.02
N LEU A 8 2.88 20.23 -0.22
CA LEU A 8 3.15 19.16 0.33
C LEU A 8 2.08 18.22 0.23
N GLY A 9 1.09 18.49 -0.48
CA GLY A 9 0.05 17.56 -0.67
C GLY A 9 0.55 16.18 -0.87
N GLY A 10 1.32 15.95 -1.89
CA GLY A 10 1.83 14.64 -2.18
C GLY A 10 2.87 14.15 -1.20
N LYS A 11 3.45 15.05 -0.45
CA LYS A 11 4.53 14.69 0.45
C LYS A 11 4.09 14.33 1.85
N LEU A 12 2.81 14.52 2.14
CA LEU A 12 2.29 14.11 3.43
C LEU A 12 2.27 12.59 3.56
N SER A 13 2.03 11.89 2.46
CA SER A 13 1.89 10.45 2.48
C SER A 13 3.13 9.72 2.99
N PRO A 14 4.34 10.04 2.51
CA PRO A 14 5.54 9.38 3.03
C PRO A 14 5.75 9.64 4.50
N ASP A 15 5.48 10.87 4.97
CA ASP A 15 5.69 11.21 6.37
C ASP A 15 4.76 10.41 7.28
N ILE A 16 3.51 10.28 6.88
CA ILE A 16 2.54 9.52 7.66
C ILE A 16 2.93 8.05 7.69
N ASP A 17 3.32 7.49 6.55
CA ASP A 17 3.70 6.09 6.48
C ASP A 17 4.96 5.84 7.30
N GLU A 18 5.94 6.73 7.23
CA GLU A 18 7.16 6.59 8.02
C GLU A 18 6.84 6.56 9.50
N ALA A 19 5.94 7.43 9.95
CA ALA A 19 5.55 7.47 11.35
C ALA A 19 4.83 6.18 11.76
N ALA A 20 3.93 5.68 10.90
CA ALA A 20 3.21 4.44 11.18
C ALA A 20 4.18 3.26 11.25
N GLN A 21 5.15 3.20 10.33
CA GLN A 21 6.14 2.13 10.33
C GLN A 21 7.02 2.19 11.57
N ALA A 22 7.35 3.39 12.04
CA ALA A 22 8.16 3.56 13.25
C ALA A 22 7.40 3.04 14.47
N ILE A 23 6.10 3.33 14.55
CA ILE A 23 5.27 2.83 15.64
C ILE A 23 5.22 1.31 15.60
N ALA A 24 5.01 0.75 14.41
CA ALA A 24 4.94 -0.69 14.24
C ALA A 24 6.24 -1.37 14.66
N ARG A 25 7.39 -0.81 14.29
CA ARG A 25 8.68 -1.37 14.69
C ARG A 25 8.85 -1.36 16.20
N ARG A 26 8.46 -0.26 16.84
CA ARG A 26 8.58 -0.12 18.30
C ARG A 26 7.71 -1.15 19.00
N GLN A 27 6.50 -1.36 18.49
CA GLN A 27 5.56 -2.29 19.10
C GLN A 27 5.74 -3.72 18.60
N ARG A 28 6.59 -3.91 17.61
CA ARG A 28 6.81 -5.22 16.97
C ARG A 28 5.55 -5.75 16.31
N TRP A 29 4.77 -4.84 15.73
CA TRP A 29 3.61 -5.19 14.95
C TRP A 29 3.95 -5.29 13.48
N LYS A 30 3.29 -6.21 12.78
CA LYS A 30 3.28 -6.22 11.33
C LYS A 30 2.12 -5.33 10.90
N ILE A 31 2.34 -4.45 9.94
CA ILE A 31 1.26 -3.60 9.44
C ILE A 31 1.24 -3.59 7.92
N VAL A 32 0.04 -3.41 7.37
CA VAL A 32 -0.17 -3.32 5.92
C VAL A 32 -1.19 -2.21 5.69
N PRO A 33 -0.87 -1.21 4.84
CA PRO A 33 -1.86 -0.16 4.53
C PRO A 33 -3.12 -0.77 3.92
N GLU A 34 -4.28 -0.32 4.37
CA GLU A 34 -5.53 -0.78 3.79
C GLU A 34 -5.79 -0.04 2.47
N GLY A 35 -6.59 -0.66 1.62
CA GLY A 35 -6.84 -0.31 0.25
C GLY A 35 -6.71 1.14 -0.20
N ALA A 36 -7.55 2.04 0.29
CA ALA A 36 -7.52 3.44 -0.16
C ALA A 36 -6.18 4.10 0.14
N TRP A 37 -5.61 3.81 1.32
CA TRP A 37 -4.32 4.37 1.69
C TRP A 37 -3.19 3.75 0.87
N ALA A 38 -3.28 2.45 0.61
CA ALA A 38 -2.30 1.78 -0.25
C ALA A 38 -2.30 2.39 -1.65
N ALA A 39 -3.48 2.65 -2.21
CA ALA A 39 -3.59 3.26 -3.53
C ALA A 39 -2.96 4.66 -3.55
N ASN A 40 -3.17 5.43 -2.49
CA ASN A 40 -2.56 6.75 -2.38
C ASN A 40 -1.04 6.67 -2.31
N LEU A 41 -0.53 5.75 -1.50
CA LEU A 41 0.93 5.58 -1.34
C LEU A 41 1.60 5.17 -2.65
N LEU A 42 0.91 4.44 -3.49
CA LEU A 42 1.46 4.00 -4.78
C LEU A 42 1.26 5.02 -5.89
N GLY A 43 0.58 6.13 -5.60
CA GLY A 43 0.31 7.13 -6.62
C GLY A 43 -0.85 6.78 -7.53
N LEU A 44 -1.65 5.78 -7.18
CA LEU A 44 -2.80 5.38 -7.97
C LEU A 44 -4.03 6.23 -7.68
N SER A 45 -3.99 6.97 -6.58
CA SER A 45 -5.04 7.89 -6.20
C SER A 45 -4.40 9.13 -5.60
N THR A 46 -4.93 10.30 -5.93
CA THR A 46 -4.44 11.55 -5.37
C THR A 46 -5.18 11.94 -4.10
N GLN A 47 -6.26 11.24 -3.79
CA GLN A 47 -7.05 11.57 -2.61
C GLN A 47 -6.49 10.88 -1.37
N VAL A 48 -6.34 11.67 -0.30
CA VAL A 48 -5.98 11.12 1.00
C VAL A 48 -7.29 10.66 1.64
N PRO A 49 -7.41 9.39 2.02
CA PRO A 49 -8.65 8.92 2.62
C PRO A 49 -8.93 9.64 3.94
N ALA A 50 -10.21 9.80 4.26
CA ALA A 50 -10.61 10.45 5.50
C ALA A 50 -10.07 9.67 6.71
N LYS A 51 -10.04 8.36 6.61
CA LYS A 51 -9.44 7.51 7.64
C LYS A 51 -8.26 6.79 7.06
N ILE A 52 -7.12 6.94 7.70
CA ILE A 52 -5.91 6.22 7.31
C ILE A 52 -5.86 4.95 8.14
N ILE A 53 -5.98 3.81 7.50
CA ILE A 53 -6.12 2.53 8.17
C ILE A 53 -4.97 1.60 7.79
N TYR A 54 -4.37 0.99 8.81
CA TYR A 54 -3.41 -0.08 8.62
C TYR A 54 -3.97 -1.36 9.27
N LEU A 55 -3.89 -2.45 8.53
CA LEU A 55 -4.17 -3.76 9.12
C LEU A 55 -2.96 -4.15 9.96
N THR A 56 -3.18 -4.80 11.08
CA THR A 56 -2.09 -5.16 11.98
C THR A 56 -2.36 -6.49 12.67
N ASP A 57 -1.29 -7.21 13.01
CA ASP A 57 -1.40 -8.39 13.86
C ASP A 57 -1.44 -7.99 15.34
N GLY A 58 -1.22 -6.71 15.63
CA GLY A 58 -1.36 -6.18 16.98
C GLY A 58 -2.81 -5.82 17.29
N PRO A 59 -3.05 -5.19 18.44
CA PRO A 59 -4.41 -4.82 18.85
C PRO A 59 -4.93 -3.62 18.06
N ASN A 60 -6.25 -3.42 18.11
CA ASN A 60 -6.84 -2.20 17.56
C ASN A 60 -6.28 -1.01 18.32
N ASN A 61 -5.92 0.03 17.59
CA ASN A 61 -5.38 1.22 18.22
C ASN A 61 -5.57 2.42 17.30
N GLU A 62 -5.53 3.60 17.87
CA GLU A 62 -5.65 4.83 17.11
C GLU A 62 -4.60 5.79 17.62
N VAL A 63 -3.87 6.42 16.70
CA VAL A 63 -2.79 7.33 17.04
C VAL A 63 -2.93 8.60 16.22
N LEU A 64 -2.72 9.74 16.85
CA LEU A 64 -2.69 11.01 16.12
C LEU A 64 -1.28 11.29 15.64
N ILE A 65 -1.14 11.59 14.37
CA ILE A 65 0.12 12.01 13.79
C ILE A 65 -0.16 13.35 13.12
N GLY A 66 0.28 14.42 13.76
CA GLY A 66 -0.11 15.77 13.37
C GLY A 66 -1.60 15.91 13.56
N ARG A 67 -2.31 16.27 12.51
CA ARG A 67 -3.77 16.43 12.56
C ARG A 67 -4.50 15.19 12.03
N ARG A 68 -3.75 14.15 11.70
CA ARG A 68 -4.34 12.97 11.10
C ARG A 68 -4.46 11.86 12.13
N SER A 69 -5.55 11.15 12.05
CA SER A 69 -5.79 9.99 12.90
C SER A 69 -5.44 8.73 12.12
N ILE A 70 -4.56 7.95 12.67
CA ILE A 70 -4.12 6.69 12.07
C ILE A 70 -4.76 5.56 12.86
N HIS A 71 -5.48 4.69 12.17
CA HIS A 71 -6.16 3.57 12.81
C HIS A 71 -5.41 2.29 12.51
N PHE A 72 -4.99 1.58 13.55
CA PHE A 72 -4.44 0.25 13.41
C PHE A 72 -5.56 -0.72 13.72
N LYS A 73 -5.96 -1.47 12.72
CA LYS A 73 -7.09 -2.39 12.82
C LYS A 73 -6.60 -3.82 12.87
N HIS A 74 -6.93 -4.51 13.94
CA HIS A 74 -6.50 -5.90 14.09
C HIS A 74 -7.05 -6.77 12.97
N ALA A 75 -6.18 -7.58 12.37
CA ALA A 75 -6.55 -8.55 11.36
C ALA A 75 -6.06 -9.92 11.83
N ARG A 76 -6.80 -10.96 11.46
CA ARG A 76 -6.41 -12.32 11.84
C ARG A 76 -5.09 -12.68 11.17
N PRO A 77 -4.27 -13.50 11.82
CA PRO A 77 -3.01 -13.95 11.22
C PRO A 77 -3.19 -14.51 9.81
N LYS A 78 -4.27 -15.26 9.59
CA LYS A 78 -4.56 -15.82 8.27
C LYS A 78 -4.74 -14.72 7.22
N ALA A 79 -5.41 -13.63 7.58
CA ALA A 79 -5.62 -12.51 6.66
C ALA A 79 -4.32 -11.78 6.36
N MET A 80 -3.38 -11.81 7.30
CA MET A 80 -2.09 -11.14 7.13
C MET A 80 -1.05 -12.03 6.47
N ALA A 81 -1.32 -13.33 6.38
CA ALA A 81 -0.33 -14.28 5.86
C ALA A 81 0.02 -13.96 4.41
N GLY A 82 1.31 -13.94 4.13
CA GLY A 82 1.81 -13.67 2.78
C GLY A 82 1.77 -12.21 2.37
N LEU A 83 1.19 -11.33 3.19
CA LEU A 83 1.13 -9.91 2.85
C LEU A 83 2.35 -9.20 3.43
N GLU A 84 3.38 -9.03 2.61
CA GLU A 84 4.61 -8.39 3.04
C GLU A 84 5.15 -7.46 1.96
N GLY A 85 5.77 -6.37 2.41
CA GLY A 85 6.49 -5.46 1.53
C GLY A 85 5.64 -4.88 0.42
N LYS A 86 6.24 -4.67 -0.73
CA LYS A 86 5.56 -4.07 -1.88
C LYS A 86 4.43 -4.94 -2.40
N PHE A 87 4.55 -6.25 -2.27
CA PHE A 87 3.47 -7.13 -2.70
C PHE A 87 2.18 -6.83 -1.94
N ALA A 88 2.27 -6.70 -0.61
CA ALA A 88 1.10 -6.40 0.19
C ALA A 88 0.48 -5.06 -0.21
N LEU A 89 1.32 -4.06 -0.42
CA LEU A 89 0.87 -2.73 -0.81
C LEU A 89 0.12 -2.77 -2.14
N VAL A 90 0.70 -3.44 -3.12
CA VAL A 90 0.11 -3.52 -4.45
C VAL A 90 -1.21 -4.29 -4.42
N VAL A 91 -1.23 -5.42 -3.71
CA VAL A 91 -2.46 -6.24 -3.62
C VAL A 91 -3.60 -5.46 -2.97
N GLN A 92 -3.31 -4.75 -1.89
CA GLN A 92 -4.34 -3.96 -1.22
C GLN A 92 -4.87 -2.85 -2.13
N ALA A 93 -3.98 -2.19 -2.84
CA ALA A 93 -4.39 -1.13 -3.77
C ALA A 93 -5.24 -1.69 -4.91
N LEU A 94 -4.83 -2.81 -5.49
CA LEU A 94 -5.56 -3.43 -6.59
C LEU A 94 -6.95 -3.89 -6.15
N ARG A 95 -7.04 -4.47 -4.95
CA ARG A 95 -8.34 -4.88 -4.41
C ARG A 95 -9.26 -3.68 -4.21
N TYR A 96 -8.70 -2.58 -3.75
CA TYR A 96 -9.47 -1.36 -3.55
C TYR A 96 -10.03 -0.83 -4.88
N LEU A 97 -9.18 -0.80 -5.93
CA LEU A 97 -9.58 -0.31 -7.22
C LEU A 97 -10.55 -1.27 -7.93
N GLY A 98 -10.40 -2.55 -7.67
CA GLY A 98 -11.17 -3.58 -8.34
C GLY A 98 -10.69 -3.81 -9.77
N LYS A 99 -11.08 -4.95 -10.33
CA LYS A 99 -10.65 -5.33 -11.67
C LYS A 99 -10.99 -4.24 -12.70
N GLU A 100 -12.16 -3.67 -12.60
CA GLU A 100 -12.63 -2.67 -13.56
C GLU A 100 -11.94 -1.32 -13.37
N GLY A 101 -11.37 -1.09 -12.21
CA GLY A 101 -10.69 0.17 -11.90
C GLY A 101 -9.22 0.19 -12.28
N VAL A 102 -8.69 -0.93 -12.80
CA VAL A 102 -7.28 -1.01 -13.17
C VAL A 102 -7.15 -0.92 -14.69
N SER A 103 -6.84 0.27 -15.15
CA SER A 103 -6.66 0.52 -16.58
C SER A 103 -5.17 0.59 -16.90
N THR A 104 -4.87 0.88 -18.16
CA THR A 104 -3.49 1.05 -18.62
C THR A 104 -2.75 2.09 -17.79
N ARG A 105 -3.45 3.15 -17.38
CA ARG A 105 -2.85 4.22 -16.59
C ARG A 105 -2.30 3.68 -15.25
N GLU A 106 -3.11 2.90 -14.55
CA GLU A 106 -2.68 2.33 -13.26
C GLU A 106 -1.52 1.37 -13.46
N ILE A 107 -1.57 0.57 -14.51
CA ILE A 107 -0.47 -0.36 -14.80
C ILE A 107 0.82 0.39 -15.07
N GLN A 108 0.77 1.48 -15.84
CA GLN A 108 1.96 2.28 -16.11
C GLN A 108 2.50 2.93 -14.86
N THR A 109 1.63 3.42 -14.00
CA THR A 109 2.04 4.00 -12.72
C THR A 109 2.80 2.97 -11.89
N LEU A 110 2.28 1.74 -11.82
CA LEU A 110 2.93 0.68 -11.06
C LEU A 110 4.24 0.24 -11.71
N ARG A 111 4.31 0.21 -13.04
CA ARG A 111 5.57 -0.09 -13.73
C ARG A 111 6.67 0.89 -13.34
N THR A 112 6.32 2.16 -13.23
CA THR A 112 7.28 3.19 -12.85
C THR A 112 7.67 3.10 -11.38
N ALA A 113 6.69 2.76 -10.54
CA ALA A 113 6.90 2.74 -9.09
C ALA A 113 7.70 1.53 -8.60
N LEU A 114 7.69 0.44 -9.36
CA LEU A 114 8.33 -0.81 -8.92
C LEU A 114 9.64 -1.05 -9.64
N SER A 115 10.63 -1.51 -8.89
CA SER A 115 11.91 -1.92 -9.47
C SER A 115 11.74 -3.25 -10.22
N PRO A 116 12.69 -3.60 -11.10
CA PRO A 116 12.63 -4.91 -11.76
C PRO A 116 12.55 -6.07 -10.79
N ALA A 117 13.28 -6.01 -9.68
CA ALA A 117 13.24 -7.06 -8.67
C ALA A 117 11.87 -7.14 -8.00
N GLU A 118 11.28 -5.97 -7.70
CA GLU A 118 9.95 -5.93 -7.11
C GLU A 118 8.89 -6.47 -8.06
N LYS A 119 9.02 -6.19 -9.34
CA LYS A 119 8.10 -6.71 -10.35
C LYS A 119 8.16 -8.23 -10.42
N ARG A 120 9.36 -8.78 -10.43
CA ARG A 120 9.53 -10.24 -10.45
C ARG A 120 8.93 -10.88 -9.20
N ARG A 121 9.17 -10.26 -8.05
CA ARG A 121 8.63 -10.75 -6.79
C ARG A 121 7.10 -10.68 -6.80
N LEU A 122 6.55 -9.60 -7.35
CA LEU A 122 5.10 -9.44 -7.45
C LEU A 122 4.46 -10.57 -8.24
N VAL A 123 5.01 -10.89 -9.40
CA VAL A 123 4.48 -11.98 -10.23
C VAL A 123 4.57 -13.30 -9.49
N LYS A 124 5.71 -13.57 -8.86
CA LYS A 124 5.91 -14.80 -8.12
C LYS A 124 4.90 -14.95 -6.99
N ASP A 125 4.72 -13.90 -6.21
CA ASP A 125 3.83 -13.95 -5.06
C ASP A 125 2.36 -13.97 -5.47
N ALA A 126 2.01 -13.31 -6.57
CA ALA A 126 0.62 -13.23 -7.03
C ALA A 126 0.13 -14.53 -7.67
N ARG A 127 1.05 -15.42 -8.03
CA ARG A 127 0.72 -16.65 -8.74
C ARG A 127 -0.30 -17.52 -8.02
N PHE A 128 -0.30 -17.47 -6.71
CA PHE A 128 -1.20 -18.31 -5.90
C PHE A 128 -2.40 -17.54 -5.38
N GLY A 129 -2.62 -16.33 -5.88
CA GLY A 129 -3.71 -15.49 -5.42
C GLY A 129 -4.86 -15.43 -6.40
N VAL A 130 -5.56 -14.31 -6.39
CA VAL A 130 -6.72 -14.09 -7.25
C VAL A 130 -6.26 -13.95 -8.70
N ASP A 131 -6.94 -14.66 -9.59
CA ASP A 131 -6.55 -14.73 -11.02
C ASP A 131 -6.34 -13.37 -11.68
N TRP A 132 -7.29 -12.46 -11.51
CA TRP A 132 -7.17 -11.17 -12.20
C TRP A 132 -6.00 -10.34 -11.66
N ILE A 133 -5.68 -10.50 -10.38
CA ILE A 133 -4.53 -9.82 -9.79
C ILE A 133 -3.24 -10.38 -10.38
N TYR A 134 -3.18 -11.70 -10.57
CA TYR A 134 -2.04 -12.32 -11.20
C TYR A 134 -1.86 -11.81 -12.64
N GLU A 135 -2.94 -11.69 -13.40
CA GLU A 135 -2.86 -11.17 -14.76
C GLU A 135 -2.36 -9.73 -14.76
N VAL A 136 -2.84 -8.90 -13.84
CA VAL A 136 -2.36 -7.54 -13.71
C VAL A 136 -0.86 -7.52 -13.36
N ALA A 137 -0.46 -8.38 -12.44
CA ALA A 137 0.96 -8.46 -12.03
C ALA A 137 1.84 -8.78 -13.23
N LYS A 138 1.42 -9.71 -14.07
CA LYS A 138 2.19 -10.06 -15.28
C LYS A 138 2.29 -8.87 -16.23
N ARG A 139 1.22 -8.11 -16.38
CA ARG A 139 1.24 -6.92 -17.23
C ARG A 139 2.16 -5.84 -16.66
N ILE A 140 2.19 -5.68 -15.35
CA ILE A 140 3.10 -4.72 -14.71
C ILE A 140 4.55 -5.12 -14.97
N ALA A 141 4.85 -6.39 -14.89
CA ALA A 141 6.20 -6.90 -15.07
C ALA A 141 6.63 -7.04 -16.52
N GLU A 142 5.68 -6.94 -17.45
CA GLU A 142 5.96 -7.10 -18.87
C GLU A 142 6.95 -6.07 -19.37
N LYS A 143 7.94 -6.53 -20.11
CA LYS A 143 8.93 -5.61 -20.67
C LYS A 143 8.31 -4.83 -21.81
N THR A 144 8.49 -3.53 -21.77
CA THR A 144 8.06 -2.70 -22.88
C THR A 144 9.15 -2.78 -23.93
N ALA A 145 8.75 -3.07 -25.10
CA ALA A 145 9.69 -3.13 -26.19
C ALA A 145 10.23 -1.73 -26.51
#